data_2cb6f4753117e6e1e774c7e235edcbe9
#
_entry.id   2cb6f4753117e6e1e774c7e235edcbe9
#
_cell.length_a   1.000
_cell.length_b   1.000
_cell.length_c   1.000
_cell.angle_alpha   90.00
_cell.angle_beta   90.00
_cell.angle_gamma   90.00
#
_symmetry.space_group_name_H-M   'P 1'
#
loop_
_entity.id
_entity.type
_entity.pdbx_description
1 polymer ?
#
loop_
_entity_poly.entity_id
_entity_poly.type
_entity_poly.pdbx_seq_one_letter_code
_entity_poly.pdbx_strand_id
1 'polypeptide(L)'
;TAVAQYRDEYLQRTVEVDVNGKTVSATLEQLGYNCEVGDVIAKAMQVGKDGNPFTNYAKIREIATTPLVYKLKYDAKEKKIRTFVNKKCKKKCAKAKNAKVKRENGTFVYTDAKEGSTIDVDSTAAQIKKAVEQTKSGEAIRVKADVTIQEPTVTKDLASRCKDKIGSFQTNFNAGNVSRSKNLSNAARLINDHVIYPGETFSVHDTISPLTEENGYYAAPSYSNGEVVDSIGGGVCQVSTTLYNAVLKAELE
;
A
#
# COMPACT_ATOMS: atom_id res chain seq x y z
N THR A 1 37.61 9.27 13.02
CA THR A 1 38.03 8.47 14.20
C THR A 1 37.51 7.05 14.04
N ALA A 2 38.25 6.04 14.59
CA ALA A 2 37.86 4.62 14.50
C ALA A 2 36.43 4.34 14.98
N VAL A 3 35.92 5.04 16.00
CA VAL A 3 34.58 4.89 16.54
C VAL A 3 33.54 5.38 15.53
N ALA A 4 33.79 6.48 14.81
CA ALA A 4 32.88 6.97 13.76
C ALA A 4 32.82 5.99 12.58
N GLN A 5 33.96 5.44 12.19
CA GLN A 5 34.00 4.41 11.15
C GLN A 5 33.22 3.16 11.56
N TYR A 6 33.41 2.66 12.79
CA TYR A 6 32.64 1.52 13.30
C TYR A 6 31.14 1.78 13.33
N ARG A 7 30.71 3.00 13.75
CA ARG A 7 29.30 3.40 13.66
C ARG A 7 28.77 3.36 12.24
N ASP A 8 29.53 3.93 11.29
CA ASP A 8 29.13 4.02 9.91
C ASP A 8 29.03 2.62 9.27
N GLU A 9 30.00 1.74 9.52
CA GLU A 9 29.96 0.34 9.10
C GLU A 9 28.75 -0.39 9.68
N TYR A 10 28.40 -0.17 10.94
CA TYR A 10 27.23 -0.75 11.56
C TYR A 10 25.94 -0.27 10.89
N LEU A 11 25.79 1.04 10.62
CA LEU A 11 24.62 1.62 10.02
C LEU A 11 24.42 1.19 8.56
N GLN A 12 25.47 0.81 7.86
CA GLN A 12 25.43 0.28 6.50
C GLN A 12 25.06 -1.21 6.44
N ARG A 13 24.97 -1.91 7.58
CA ARG A 13 24.48 -3.29 7.61
C ARG A 13 23.09 -3.37 7.01
N THR A 14 22.87 -4.40 6.21
CA THR A 14 21.61 -4.60 5.48
C THR A 14 20.70 -5.57 6.21
N VAL A 15 19.44 -5.21 6.35
CA VAL A 15 18.35 -6.09 6.75
C VAL A 15 17.66 -6.59 5.49
N GLU A 16 17.57 -7.90 5.35
CA GLU A 16 16.87 -8.61 4.28
C GLU A 16 15.54 -9.15 4.81
N VAL A 17 14.44 -8.67 4.24
CA VAL A 17 13.09 -9.12 4.60
C VAL A 17 12.54 -9.98 3.48
N ASP A 18 12.31 -11.26 3.76
CA ASP A 18 11.63 -12.16 2.83
C ASP A 18 10.12 -11.98 2.92
N VAL A 19 9.50 -11.74 1.77
CA VAL A 19 8.05 -11.59 1.59
C VAL A 19 7.60 -12.59 0.54
N ASN A 20 7.15 -13.75 0.96
CA ASN A 20 6.70 -14.84 0.05
C ASN A 20 7.75 -15.18 -1.03
N GLY A 21 9.01 -15.36 -0.64
CA GLY A 21 10.12 -15.68 -1.55
C GLY A 21 10.68 -14.48 -2.32
N LYS A 22 10.21 -13.27 -2.03
CA LYS A 22 10.74 -12.03 -2.60
C LYS A 22 11.48 -11.23 -1.54
N THR A 23 12.77 -11.02 -1.70
CA THR A 23 13.60 -10.26 -0.75
C THR A 23 13.47 -8.77 -0.97
N VAL A 24 13.31 -8.03 0.13
CA VAL A 24 13.35 -6.57 0.18
C VAL A 24 14.39 -6.16 1.20
N SER A 25 15.34 -5.32 0.79
CA SER A 25 16.49 -4.94 1.64
C SER A 25 16.44 -3.46 1.98
N ALA A 26 16.98 -3.14 3.16
CA ALA A 26 17.26 -1.77 3.59
C ALA A 26 18.45 -1.75 4.55
N THR A 27 19.23 -0.67 4.57
CA THR A 27 20.30 -0.49 5.57
C THR A 27 19.69 -0.08 6.92
N LEU A 28 20.42 -0.30 8.00
CA LEU A 28 19.98 0.13 9.34
C LEU A 28 19.76 1.66 9.37
N GLU A 29 20.57 2.43 8.67
CA GLU A 29 20.40 3.87 8.52
C GLU A 29 19.06 4.23 7.87
N GLN A 30 18.70 3.55 6.78
CA GLN A 30 17.41 3.73 6.10
C GLN A 30 16.23 3.35 6.99
N LEU A 31 16.39 2.35 7.86
CA LEU A 31 15.42 1.94 8.86
C LEU A 31 15.35 2.89 10.06
N GLY A 32 16.21 3.91 10.09
CA GLY A 32 16.20 4.95 11.11
C GLY A 32 16.94 4.60 12.37
N TYR A 33 17.83 3.60 12.31
CA TYR A 33 18.78 3.37 13.39
C TYR A 33 19.77 4.54 13.46
N ASN A 34 20.12 4.91 14.67
CA ASN A 34 21.13 5.92 14.96
C ASN A 34 21.96 5.46 16.18
N CYS A 35 23.14 5.99 16.32
CA CYS A 35 24.03 5.71 17.44
C CYS A 35 24.68 7.01 17.91
N GLU A 36 24.47 7.35 19.16
CA GLU A 36 25.12 8.47 19.81
C GLU A 36 26.50 8.01 20.35
N VAL A 37 27.52 8.48 19.69
CA VAL A 37 28.90 8.08 19.97
C VAL A 37 29.59 9.00 20.98
N GLY A 38 29.10 10.25 21.09
CA GLY A 38 29.73 11.32 21.87
C GLY A 38 29.96 10.96 23.34
N ASP A 39 28.92 10.47 24.00
CA ASP A 39 28.96 10.09 25.42
C ASP A 39 29.95 8.96 25.70
N VAL A 40 30.05 8.00 24.80
CA VAL A 40 30.92 6.84 24.95
C VAL A 40 32.40 7.28 24.81
N ILE A 41 32.70 8.16 23.85
CA ILE A 41 34.02 8.74 23.66
C ILE A 41 34.39 9.60 24.88
N ALA A 42 33.48 10.45 25.35
CA ALA A 42 33.72 11.29 26.51
C ALA A 42 34.06 10.46 27.76
N LYS A 43 33.26 9.42 28.03
CA LYS A 43 33.53 8.46 29.13
C LYS A 43 34.88 7.76 28.98
N ALA A 44 35.19 7.29 27.77
CA ALA A 44 36.48 6.63 27.52
C ALA A 44 37.67 7.58 27.71
N MET A 45 37.54 8.86 27.32
CA MET A 45 38.56 9.89 27.45
C MET A 45 38.77 10.36 28.89
N GLN A 46 37.81 10.16 29.79
CA GLN A 46 37.92 10.51 31.21
C GLN A 46 38.58 9.42 32.05
N VAL A 47 38.70 8.21 31.54
CA VAL A 47 39.28 7.10 32.27
C VAL A 47 40.75 7.44 32.67
N GLY A 48 41.03 7.32 33.95
CA GLY A 48 42.35 7.66 34.52
C GLY A 48 42.65 9.16 34.66
N LYS A 49 41.59 10.04 34.54
CA LYS A 49 41.72 11.48 34.68
C LYS A 49 40.83 12.08 35.80
N ASP A 50 39.95 11.29 36.37
CA ASP A 50 38.88 11.71 37.29
C ASP A 50 39.21 11.51 38.76
N GLY A 51 40.45 11.13 39.10
CA GLY A 51 40.92 10.88 40.46
C GLY A 51 42.25 11.52 40.80
N ASN A 52 42.80 11.20 41.98
CA ASN A 52 44.15 11.61 42.33
C ASN A 52 45.19 10.78 41.54
N PRO A 53 46.45 11.22 41.46
CA PRO A 53 47.47 10.53 40.65
C PRO A 53 47.67 9.04 40.97
N PHE A 54 47.51 8.63 42.24
CA PHE A 54 47.68 7.22 42.63
C PHE A 54 46.50 6.36 42.17
N THR A 55 45.29 6.85 42.35
CA THR A 55 44.05 6.14 41.90
C THR A 55 44.03 6.07 40.38
N ASN A 56 44.42 7.12 39.68
CA ASN A 56 44.47 7.16 38.23
C ASN A 56 45.50 6.16 37.68
N TYR A 57 46.68 6.10 38.31
CA TYR A 57 47.72 5.14 37.94
C TYR A 57 47.29 3.68 38.16
N ALA A 58 46.66 3.40 39.31
CA ALA A 58 46.10 2.08 39.60
C ALA A 58 45.06 1.66 38.55
N LYS A 59 44.14 2.55 38.18
CA LYS A 59 43.10 2.33 37.18
C LYS A 59 43.71 2.10 35.79
N ILE A 60 44.72 2.86 35.37
CA ILE A 60 45.42 2.65 34.10
C ILE A 60 46.11 1.27 34.06
N ARG A 61 46.74 0.84 35.15
CA ARG A 61 47.34 -0.49 35.24
C ARG A 61 46.30 -1.62 35.19
N GLU A 62 45.16 -1.45 35.84
CA GLU A 62 44.05 -2.39 35.80
C GLU A 62 43.52 -2.59 34.39
N ILE A 63 43.36 -1.49 33.62
CA ILE A 63 42.85 -1.52 32.24
C ILE A 63 43.85 -2.23 31.31
N ALA A 64 45.15 -2.14 31.58
CA ALA A 64 46.16 -2.85 30.80
C ALA A 64 46.02 -4.39 30.88
N THR A 65 45.44 -4.89 31.95
CA THR A 65 45.21 -6.32 32.17
C THR A 65 43.72 -6.73 31.91
N THR A 66 42.81 -5.81 32.19
CA THR A 66 41.35 -6.03 32.01
C THR A 66 40.74 -4.88 31.19
N PRO A 67 40.68 -5.03 29.87
CA PRO A 67 40.18 -3.98 28.99
C PRO A 67 38.73 -3.56 29.31
N LEU A 68 38.52 -2.25 29.37
CA LEU A 68 37.17 -1.69 29.50
C LEU A 68 36.43 -1.77 28.15
N VAL A 69 35.29 -2.45 28.13
CA VAL A 69 34.49 -2.60 26.95
C VAL A 69 33.27 -1.68 27.04
N TYR A 70 33.20 -0.68 26.16
CA TYR A 70 32.08 0.19 26.01
C TYR A 70 31.16 -0.33 24.89
N LYS A 71 29.87 -0.51 25.19
CA LYS A 71 28.88 -0.90 24.19
C LYS A 71 28.20 0.35 23.65
N LEU A 72 28.15 0.47 22.33
CA LEU A 72 27.35 1.49 21.66
C LEU A 72 25.86 1.16 21.80
N LYS A 73 25.05 2.15 22.11
CA LYS A 73 23.59 2.04 22.11
C LYS A 73 23.06 2.52 20.77
N TYR A 74 22.20 1.72 20.18
CA TYR A 74 21.55 2.04 18.92
C TYR A 74 20.07 2.24 19.17
N ASP A 75 19.55 3.41 18.78
CA ASP A 75 18.13 3.71 18.83
C ASP A 75 17.52 3.57 17.44
N ALA A 76 16.33 2.99 17.37
CA ALA A 76 15.58 2.83 16.15
C ALA A 76 14.36 3.74 16.12
N LYS A 77 14.17 4.50 15.07
CA LYS A 77 12.93 5.24 14.83
C LYS A 77 11.86 4.28 14.30
N GLU A 78 11.05 3.72 15.19
CA GLU A 78 10.02 2.73 14.86
C GLU A 78 9.13 3.14 13.68
N LYS A 79 8.78 4.43 13.58
CA LYS A 79 8.03 4.99 12.45
C LYS A 79 8.71 4.74 11.09
N LYS A 80 10.04 4.76 11.02
CA LYS A 80 10.77 4.49 9.77
C LYS A 80 10.73 3.01 9.40
N ILE A 81 10.87 2.11 10.38
CA ILE A 81 10.75 0.66 10.18
C ILE A 81 9.35 0.32 9.66
N ARG A 82 8.28 0.81 10.32
CA ARG A 82 6.89 0.63 9.87
C ARG A 82 6.67 1.19 8.47
N THR A 83 7.24 2.36 8.16
CA THR A 83 7.16 2.96 6.82
C THR A 83 7.83 2.09 5.77
N PHE A 84 8.99 1.52 6.06
CA PHE A 84 9.68 0.59 5.16
C PHE A 84 8.82 -0.66 4.91
N VAL A 85 8.32 -1.31 5.95
CA VAL A 85 7.44 -2.49 5.82
C VAL A 85 6.21 -2.16 5.00
N ASN A 86 5.51 -1.05 5.31
CA ASN A 86 4.27 -0.68 4.62
C ASN A 86 4.51 -0.25 3.15
N LYS A 87 5.56 0.55 2.88
CA LYS A 87 5.79 1.10 1.53
C LYS A 87 6.59 0.18 0.60
N LYS A 88 7.49 -0.65 1.15
CA LYS A 88 8.39 -1.48 0.33
C LYS A 88 8.02 -2.96 0.39
N CYS A 89 7.86 -3.53 1.59
CA CYS A 89 7.56 -4.93 1.76
C CYS A 89 6.12 -5.25 1.30
N LYS A 90 5.12 -4.49 1.73
CA LYS A 90 3.71 -4.69 1.36
C LYS A 90 3.46 -4.64 -0.16
N LYS A 91 4.27 -3.88 -0.92
CA LYS A 91 4.19 -3.87 -2.40
C LYS A 91 4.56 -5.21 -3.06
N LYS A 92 5.20 -6.11 -2.34
CA LYS A 92 5.54 -7.46 -2.84
C LYS A 92 4.43 -8.47 -2.63
N CYS A 93 3.42 -8.14 -1.84
CA CYS A 93 2.22 -8.94 -1.66
C CYS A 93 1.32 -8.92 -2.90
N ALA A 94 0.66 -10.02 -3.17
CA ALA A 94 -0.35 -10.10 -4.21
C ALA A 94 -1.66 -9.47 -3.70
N LYS A 95 -2.33 -8.67 -4.53
CA LYS A 95 -3.66 -8.16 -4.18
C LYS A 95 -4.70 -9.25 -4.40
N ALA A 96 -5.64 -9.38 -3.46
CA ALA A 96 -6.82 -10.21 -3.68
C ALA A 96 -7.59 -9.72 -4.92
N LYS A 97 -8.13 -10.65 -5.67
CA LYS A 97 -8.97 -10.35 -6.84
C LYS A 97 -10.32 -10.99 -6.64
N ASN A 98 -11.35 -10.19 -6.71
CA ASN A 98 -12.73 -10.63 -6.66
C ASN A 98 -13.10 -11.47 -7.88
N ALA A 99 -13.99 -12.43 -7.68
CA ALA A 99 -14.72 -13.06 -8.77
C ALA A 99 -15.50 -11.99 -9.55
N LYS A 100 -15.65 -12.21 -10.84
CA LYS A 100 -16.45 -11.32 -11.69
C LYS A 100 -17.55 -12.12 -12.34
N VAL A 101 -18.69 -11.47 -12.54
CA VAL A 101 -19.78 -11.96 -13.36
C VAL A 101 -19.89 -11.08 -14.60
N LYS A 102 -20.04 -11.71 -15.76
CA LYS A 102 -20.31 -11.03 -17.03
C LYS A 102 -21.46 -11.71 -17.73
N ARG A 103 -22.16 -10.97 -18.57
CA ARG A 103 -23.17 -11.56 -19.44
C ARG A 103 -22.66 -11.53 -20.88
N GLU A 104 -22.35 -12.71 -21.41
CA GLU A 104 -21.86 -12.91 -22.77
C GLU A 104 -22.86 -13.75 -23.54
N ASN A 105 -23.30 -13.30 -24.72
CA ASN A 105 -24.26 -13.99 -25.58
C ASN A 105 -25.53 -14.47 -24.85
N GLY A 106 -26.01 -13.65 -23.88
CA GLY A 106 -27.20 -13.99 -23.10
C GLY A 106 -26.98 -14.89 -21.90
N THR A 107 -25.79 -15.44 -21.73
CA THR A 107 -25.42 -16.35 -20.64
C THR A 107 -24.50 -15.64 -19.63
N PHE A 108 -24.65 -15.94 -18.34
CA PHE A 108 -23.76 -15.45 -17.31
C PHE A 108 -22.49 -16.28 -17.24
N VAL A 109 -21.34 -15.61 -17.31
CA VAL A 109 -20.00 -16.18 -17.21
C VAL A 109 -19.33 -15.66 -15.95
N TYR A 110 -18.72 -16.56 -15.17
CA TYR A 110 -18.10 -16.24 -13.89
C TYR A 110 -16.61 -16.49 -13.96
N THR A 111 -15.83 -15.56 -13.41
CA THR A 111 -14.39 -15.78 -13.23
C THR A 111 -14.08 -16.16 -11.78
N ASP A 112 -13.02 -16.94 -11.59
CA ASP A 112 -12.59 -17.31 -10.25
C ASP A 112 -12.00 -16.11 -9.49
N ALA A 113 -12.29 -16.03 -8.20
CA ALA A 113 -11.62 -15.16 -7.29
C ALA A 113 -10.19 -15.67 -7.04
N LYS A 114 -9.29 -14.75 -6.66
CA LYS A 114 -7.92 -15.10 -6.27
C LYS A 114 -7.63 -14.47 -4.92
N GLU A 115 -7.15 -15.30 -4.01
CA GLU A 115 -6.62 -14.83 -2.74
C GLU A 115 -5.43 -13.90 -2.96
N GLY A 116 -5.33 -12.94 -2.09
CA GLY A 116 -4.21 -12.03 -1.98
C GLY A 116 -3.37 -12.32 -0.74
N SER A 117 -2.44 -11.45 -0.48
CA SER A 117 -1.68 -11.45 0.76
C SER A 117 -1.46 -10.03 1.25
N THR A 118 -1.32 -9.87 2.55
CA THR A 118 -0.93 -8.62 3.18
C THR A 118 0.11 -8.91 4.27
N ILE A 119 0.75 -7.87 4.79
CA ILE A 119 1.75 -8.00 5.86
C ILE A 119 1.17 -7.39 7.12
N ASP A 120 1.30 -8.09 8.24
CA ASP A 120 1.20 -7.48 9.55
C ASP A 120 2.42 -6.59 9.77
N VAL A 121 2.19 -5.28 9.67
CA VAL A 121 3.25 -4.26 9.72
C VAL A 121 3.88 -4.21 11.11
N ASP A 122 3.08 -4.38 12.16
CA ASP A 122 3.53 -4.24 13.54
C ASP A 122 4.34 -5.46 13.97
N SER A 123 3.84 -6.65 13.69
CA SER A 123 4.53 -7.90 13.90
C SER A 123 5.86 -7.95 13.14
N THR A 124 5.85 -7.62 11.85
CA THR A 124 7.06 -7.61 11.02
C THR A 124 8.08 -6.58 11.50
N ALA A 125 7.64 -5.37 11.90
CA ALA A 125 8.53 -4.35 12.44
C ALA A 125 9.19 -4.79 13.76
N ALA A 126 8.43 -5.45 14.64
CA ALA A 126 8.96 -6.02 15.88
C ALA A 126 10.00 -7.12 15.60
N GLN A 127 9.74 -7.99 14.62
CA GLN A 127 10.70 -9.02 14.21
C GLN A 127 12.00 -8.41 13.65
N ILE A 128 11.91 -7.33 12.85
CA ILE A 128 13.09 -6.61 12.36
C ILE A 128 13.93 -6.08 13.53
N LYS A 129 13.30 -5.41 14.52
CA LYS A 129 14.00 -4.91 15.70
C LYS A 129 14.71 -6.04 16.45
N LYS A 130 13.98 -7.12 16.73
CA LYS A 130 14.52 -8.29 17.43
C LYS A 130 15.68 -8.92 16.67
N ALA A 131 15.58 -9.06 15.34
CA ALA A 131 16.64 -9.61 14.52
C ALA A 131 17.91 -8.74 14.53
N VAL A 132 17.76 -7.40 14.47
CA VAL A 132 18.91 -6.46 14.57
C VAL A 132 19.60 -6.57 15.92
N GLU A 133 18.85 -6.70 17.02
CA GLU A 133 19.40 -6.83 18.37
C GLU A 133 20.13 -8.17 18.59
N GLN A 134 19.63 -9.24 17.98
CA GLN A 134 20.16 -10.60 18.17
C GLN A 134 21.31 -10.97 17.23
N THR A 135 21.40 -10.31 16.06
CA THR A 135 22.40 -10.65 15.03
C THR A 135 23.73 -10.00 15.33
N LYS A 136 24.78 -10.81 15.46
CA LYS A 136 26.14 -10.35 15.74
C LYS A 136 26.69 -9.48 14.61
N SER A 137 27.72 -8.68 14.93
CA SER A 137 28.42 -7.89 13.92
C SER A 137 29.03 -8.82 12.85
N GLY A 138 28.88 -8.44 11.58
CA GLY A 138 29.36 -9.22 10.43
C GLY A 138 28.39 -10.28 9.90
N GLU A 139 27.32 -10.61 10.61
CA GLU A 139 26.31 -11.55 10.13
C GLU A 139 25.19 -10.84 9.35
N ALA A 140 24.60 -11.53 8.36
CA ALA A 140 23.46 -11.03 7.62
C ALA A 140 22.18 -11.03 8.48
N ILE A 141 21.47 -9.92 8.50
CA ILE A 141 20.21 -9.76 9.24
C ILE A 141 19.07 -10.19 8.34
N ARG A 142 18.49 -11.37 8.60
CA ARG A 142 17.40 -11.92 7.80
C ARG A 142 16.13 -12.04 8.62
N VAL A 143 15.02 -11.59 8.04
CA VAL A 143 13.70 -11.60 8.66
C VAL A 143 12.70 -12.16 7.66
N LYS A 144 11.82 -13.03 8.10
CA LYS A 144 10.65 -13.45 7.33
C LYS A 144 9.49 -12.56 7.73
N ALA A 145 8.86 -11.88 6.75
CA ALA A 145 7.69 -11.04 7.01
C ALA A 145 6.52 -11.89 7.51
N ASP A 146 5.75 -11.32 8.43
CA ASP A 146 4.50 -11.91 8.89
C ASP A 146 3.41 -11.62 7.86
N VAL A 147 3.19 -12.59 6.96
CA VAL A 147 2.27 -12.48 5.83
C VAL A 147 0.98 -13.21 6.16
N THR A 148 -0.13 -12.50 6.05
CA THR A 148 -1.48 -13.05 6.20
C THR A 148 -2.18 -13.13 4.84
N ILE A 149 -3.08 -14.11 4.70
CA ILE A 149 -3.93 -14.24 3.51
C ILE A 149 -4.95 -13.11 3.52
N GLN A 150 -5.16 -12.51 2.36
CA GLN A 150 -6.23 -11.55 2.13
C GLN A 150 -7.29 -12.21 1.24
N GLU A 151 -8.39 -12.57 1.85
CA GLU A 151 -9.51 -13.14 1.14
C GLU A 151 -10.15 -12.13 0.17
N PRO A 152 -10.61 -12.58 -1.00
CA PRO A 152 -11.41 -11.74 -1.88
C PRO A 152 -12.78 -11.48 -1.23
N THR A 153 -13.28 -10.27 -1.39
CA THR A 153 -14.60 -9.87 -0.86
C THR A 153 -15.73 -10.60 -1.62
N VAL A 154 -15.49 -10.93 -2.88
CA VAL A 154 -16.43 -11.62 -3.78
C VAL A 154 -15.85 -12.95 -4.18
N THR A 155 -16.41 -14.02 -3.63
CA THR A 155 -16.09 -15.39 -4.04
C THR A 155 -16.85 -15.77 -5.31
N LYS A 156 -16.44 -16.84 -5.99
CA LYS A 156 -17.17 -17.37 -7.13
C LYS A 156 -18.60 -17.79 -6.79
N ASP A 157 -18.80 -18.38 -5.61
CA ASP A 157 -20.11 -18.80 -5.12
C ASP A 157 -21.06 -17.60 -4.97
N LEU A 158 -20.52 -16.50 -4.44
CA LEU A 158 -21.31 -15.28 -4.30
C LEU A 158 -21.62 -14.66 -5.68
N ALA A 159 -20.66 -14.58 -6.57
CA ALA A 159 -20.87 -14.11 -7.94
C ALA A 159 -21.87 -14.99 -8.72
N SER A 160 -21.86 -16.29 -8.50
CA SER A 160 -22.73 -17.26 -9.18
C SER A 160 -24.21 -17.16 -8.78
N ARG A 161 -24.54 -16.36 -7.75
CA ARG A 161 -25.94 -16.06 -7.39
C ARG A 161 -26.61 -15.12 -8.40
N CYS A 162 -25.84 -14.34 -9.16
CA CYS A 162 -26.33 -13.53 -10.26
C CYS A 162 -26.65 -14.43 -11.47
N LYS A 163 -27.88 -14.96 -11.55
CA LYS A 163 -28.30 -15.92 -12.59
C LYS A 163 -29.32 -15.35 -13.57
N ASP A 164 -30.06 -14.34 -13.16
CA ASP A 164 -31.21 -13.86 -13.88
C ASP A 164 -31.07 -12.40 -14.28
N LYS A 165 -31.62 -12.05 -15.44
CA LYS A 165 -31.78 -10.67 -15.86
C LYS A 165 -33.11 -10.10 -15.27
N ILE A 166 -32.99 -9.31 -14.22
CA ILE A 166 -34.13 -8.77 -13.48
C ILE A 166 -34.68 -7.46 -14.05
N GLY A 167 -33.86 -6.70 -14.80
CA GLY A 167 -34.31 -5.46 -15.44
C GLY A 167 -33.52 -5.14 -16.70
N SER A 168 -34.12 -4.39 -17.61
CA SER A 168 -33.42 -3.79 -18.74
C SER A 168 -34.14 -2.58 -19.28
N PHE A 169 -33.40 -1.62 -19.75
CA PHE A 169 -33.88 -0.45 -20.44
C PHE A 169 -32.87 -0.02 -21.52
N GLN A 170 -33.37 0.63 -22.57
CA GLN A 170 -32.53 1.17 -23.61
C GLN A 170 -33.01 2.51 -24.07
N THR A 171 -32.11 3.37 -24.49
CA THR A 171 -32.38 4.65 -25.13
C THR A 171 -31.59 4.78 -26.42
N ASN A 172 -32.11 5.51 -27.37
CA ASN A 172 -31.42 5.79 -28.64
C ASN A 172 -30.78 7.17 -28.58
N PHE A 173 -29.69 7.34 -29.32
CA PHE A 173 -29.04 8.62 -29.50
C PHE A 173 -28.48 8.75 -30.93
N ASN A 174 -28.25 9.98 -31.37
CA ASN A 174 -27.64 10.22 -32.67
C ASN A 174 -26.13 9.96 -32.63
N ALA A 175 -25.69 8.91 -33.28
CA ALA A 175 -24.29 8.52 -33.37
C ALA A 175 -23.43 9.50 -34.19
N GLY A 176 -24.02 10.38 -35.00
CA GLY A 176 -23.30 11.41 -35.77
C GLY A 176 -22.58 12.43 -34.89
N ASN A 177 -23.01 12.64 -33.64
CA ASN A 177 -22.24 13.41 -32.68
C ASN A 177 -21.16 12.52 -32.02
N VAL A 178 -19.97 12.55 -32.61
CA VAL A 178 -18.86 11.66 -32.23
C VAL A 178 -18.40 11.90 -30.78
N SER A 179 -18.23 13.17 -30.36
CA SER A 179 -17.81 13.52 -29.00
C SER A 179 -18.82 13.01 -27.96
N ARG A 180 -20.09 13.26 -28.20
CA ARG A 180 -21.17 12.78 -27.33
C ARG A 180 -21.21 11.25 -27.27
N SER A 181 -21.05 10.58 -28.40
CA SER A 181 -21.04 9.11 -28.48
C SER A 181 -19.89 8.50 -27.69
N LYS A 182 -18.69 9.12 -27.72
CA LYS A 182 -17.55 8.73 -26.92
C LYS A 182 -17.81 8.92 -25.43
N ASN A 183 -18.46 10.03 -25.02
CA ASN A 183 -18.84 10.27 -23.63
C ASN A 183 -19.79 9.20 -23.11
N LEU A 184 -20.84 8.87 -23.88
CA LEU A 184 -21.79 7.82 -23.53
C LEU A 184 -21.11 6.47 -23.39
N SER A 185 -20.27 6.10 -24.34
CA SER A 185 -19.52 4.85 -24.33
C SER A 185 -18.56 4.76 -23.14
N ASN A 186 -17.86 5.86 -22.82
CA ASN A 186 -16.94 5.90 -21.70
C ASN A 186 -17.68 5.76 -20.36
N ALA A 187 -18.76 6.51 -20.14
CA ALA A 187 -19.57 6.41 -18.93
C ALA A 187 -20.18 5.01 -18.78
N ALA A 188 -20.73 4.45 -19.85
CA ALA A 188 -21.28 3.09 -19.83
C ALA A 188 -20.20 2.03 -19.50
N ARG A 189 -19.01 2.17 -20.05
CA ARG A 189 -17.86 1.30 -19.78
C ARG A 189 -17.42 1.36 -18.31
N LEU A 190 -17.43 2.55 -17.70
CA LEU A 190 -17.06 2.74 -16.30
C LEU A 190 -18.09 2.11 -15.34
N ILE A 191 -19.37 2.14 -15.70
CA ILE A 191 -20.47 1.56 -14.92
C ILE A 191 -20.54 0.04 -15.10
N ASN A 192 -20.14 -0.46 -16.25
CA ASN A 192 -20.27 -1.87 -16.60
C ASN A 192 -19.52 -2.80 -15.63
N ASP A 193 -20.05 -3.99 -15.43
CA ASP A 193 -19.49 -5.05 -14.56
C ASP A 193 -19.43 -4.68 -13.05
N HIS A 194 -20.13 -3.63 -12.60
CA HIS A 194 -20.29 -3.36 -11.17
C HIS A 194 -21.21 -4.39 -10.53
N VAL A 195 -20.78 -4.91 -9.40
CA VAL A 195 -21.58 -5.82 -8.56
C VAL A 195 -21.93 -5.07 -7.28
N ILE A 196 -23.21 -4.96 -6.97
CA ILE A 196 -23.72 -4.28 -5.78
C ILE A 196 -24.31 -5.36 -4.88
N TYR A 197 -23.92 -5.36 -3.60
CA TYR A 197 -24.43 -6.31 -2.62
C TYR A 197 -25.62 -5.72 -1.85
N PRO A 198 -26.46 -6.58 -1.23
CA PRO A 198 -27.52 -6.11 -0.37
C PRO A 198 -27.03 -5.11 0.68
N GLY A 199 -27.66 -3.94 0.73
CA GLY A 199 -27.28 -2.85 1.63
C GLY A 199 -26.18 -1.91 1.13
N GLU A 200 -25.60 -2.17 -0.04
CA GLU A 200 -24.63 -1.26 -0.66
C GLU A 200 -25.32 -0.22 -1.54
N THR A 201 -24.73 0.96 -1.60
CA THR A 201 -25.18 2.05 -2.47
C THR A 201 -24.22 2.19 -3.64
N PHE A 202 -24.74 2.30 -4.86
CA PHE A 202 -23.96 2.56 -6.07
C PHE A 202 -24.16 4.00 -6.52
N SER A 203 -23.10 4.79 -6.50
CA SER A 203 -23.08 6.16 -7.00
C SER A 203 -22.61 6.20 -8.46
N VAL A 204 -23.52 6.50 -9.36
CA VAL A 204 -23.20 6.72 -10.78
C VAL A 204 -22.24 7.89 -10.91
N HIS A 205 -22.51 9.00 -10.20
CA HIS A 205 -21.66 10.20 -10.23
C HIS A 205 -20.21 9.87 -9.86
N ASP A 206 -19.98 9.21 -8.73
CA ASP A 206 -18.61 8.89 -8.27
C ASP A 206 -17.90 7.91 -9.22
N THR A 207 -18.68 7.02 -9.87
CA THR A 207 -18.15 6.03 -10.80
C THR A 207 -17.67 6.65 -12.11
N ILE A 208 -18.37 7.65 -12.64
CA ILE A 208 -18.03 8.28 -13.92
C ILE A 208 -17.15 9.53 -13.79
N SER A 209 -17.03 10.09 -12.58
CA SER A 209 -16.26 11.31 -12.30
C SER A 209 -14.75 11.02 -12.14
N PRO A 210 -13.89 12.06 -12.26
CA PRO A 210 -14.21 13.41 -12.77
C PRO A 210 -14.39 13.42 -14.29
N LEU A 211 -15.32 14.28 -14.76
CA LEU A 211 -15.58 14.47 -16.19
C LEU A 211 -14.50 15.40 -16.77
N THR A 212 -13.36 14.83 -17.16
CA THR A 212 -12.22 15.56 -17.74
C THR A 212 -11.72 14.88 -19.01
N GLU A 213 -10.99 15.63 -19.84
CA GLU A 213 -10.38 15.08 -21.05
C GLU A 213 -9.38 13.96 -20.73
N GLU A 214 -8.65 14.08 -19.63
CA GLU A 214 -7.70 13.07 -19.13
C GLU A 214 -8.40 11.74 -18.83
N ASN A 215 -9.67 11.80 -18.38
CA ASN A 215 -10.51 10.62 -18.14
C ASN A 215 -11.30 10.15 -19.36
N GLY A 216 -10.99 10.67 -20.54
CA GLY A 216 -11.56 10.25 -21.81
C GLY A 216 -12.92 10.86 -22.13
N TYR A 217 -13.24 12.03 -21.58
CA TYR A 217 -14.43 12.80 -21.94
C TYR A 217 -14.10 13.94 -22.89
N TYR A 218 -15.07 14.33 -23.66
CA TYR A 218 -14.96 15.35 -24.71
C TYR A 218 -16.06 16.40 -24.52
N ALA A 219 -15.82 17.60 -25.04
CA ALA A 219 -16.84 18.64 -25.11
C ALA A 219 -17.98 18.19 -26.05
N ALA A 220 -19.21 18.28 -25.55
CA ALA A 220 -20.43 17.94 -26.28
C ALA A 220 -21.62 18.68 -25.67
N PRO A 221 -22.75 18.80 -26.39
CA PRO A 221 -23.93 19.50 -25.93
C PRO A 221 -24.45 18.97 -24.59
N SER A 222 -24.69 19.87 -23.66
CA SER A 222 -25.22 19.66 -22.33
C SER A 222 -26.18 20.77 -21.96
N TYR A 223 -27.09 20.50 -21.04
CA TYR A 223 -28.05 21.52 -20.53
C TYR A 223 -27.44 22.20 -19.29
N SER A 224 -27.33 23.52 -19.31
CA SER A 224 -26.91 24.33 -18.18
C SER A 224 -27.76 25.58 -18.09
N ASN A 225 -28.41 25.84 -16.97
CA ASN A 225 -29.25 27.00 -16.70
C ASN A 225 -30.34 27.26 -17.78
N GLY A 226 -30.89 26.18 -18.35
CA GLY A 226 -31.94 26.27 -19.37
C GLY A 226 -31.44 26.44 -20.80
N GLU A 227 -30.12 26.55 -21.01
CA GLU A 227 -29.48 26.69 -22.32
C GLU A 227 -28.73 25.42 -22.70
N VAL A 228 -28.52 25.23 -24.02
CA VAL A 228 -27.68 24.16 -24.54
C VAL A 228 -26.24 24.73 -24.73
N VAL A 229 -25.29 24.23 -23.98
CA VAL A 229 -23.89 24.63 -24.05
C VAL A 229 -23.00 23.41 -24.21
N ASP A 230 -21.86 23.57 -24.87
CA ASP A 230 -20.86 22.49 -24.93
C ASP A 230 -20.09 22.42 -23.61
N SER A 231 -20.09 21.25 -22.98
CA SER A 231 -19.32 20.97 -21.76
C SER A 231 -18.65 19.60 -21.80
N ILE A 232 -17.54 19.46 -21.10
CA ILE A 232 -16.84 18.18 -20.98
C ILE A 232 -17.77 17.15 -20.35
N GLY A 233 -17.93 15.98 -20.98
CA GLY A 233 -18.86 14.95 -20.55
C GLY A 233 -20.32 15.17 -20.98
N GLY A 234 -20.57 16.12 -21.91
CA GLY A 234 -21.93 16.33 -22.42
C GLY A 234 -22.56 15.03 -22.92
N GLY A 235 -23.81 14.80 -22.46
CA GLY A 235 -24.60 13.60 -22.77
C GLY A 235 -24.63 12.51 -21.70
N VAL A 236 -23.74 12.47 -20.71
CA VAL A 236 -23.67 11.38 -19.70
C VAL A 236 -24.94 11.22 -18.88
N CYS A 237 -25.77 12.26 -18.73
CA CYS A 237 -27.08 12.17 -18.09
C CYS A 237 -27.96 11.12 -18.74
N GLN A 238 -27.83 10.88 -20.06
CA GLN A 238 -28.60 9.84 -20.74
C GLN A 238 -28.20 8.44 -20.24
N VAL A 239 -26.93 8.18 -19.95
CA VAL A 239 -26.47 6.90 -19.38
C VAL A 239 -27.08 6.70 -18.00
N SER A 240 -27.04 7.72 -17.14
CA SER A 240 -27.64 7.70 -15.80
C SER A 240 -29.16 7.43 -15.88
N THR A 241 -29.87 8.13 -16.75
CA THR A 241 -31.32 7.95 -16.94
C THR A 241 -31.63 6.55 -17.47
N THR A 242 -30.82 6.03 -18.39
CA THR A 242 -31.03 4.67 -18.92
C THR A 242 -30.86 3.63 -17.83
N LEU A 243 -29.79 3.76 -17.01
CA LEU A 243 -29.56 2.87 -15.87
C LEU A 243 -30.69 2.97 -14.84
N TYR A 244 -31.07 4.18 -14.46
CA TYR A 244 -32.16 4.42 -13.51
C TYR A 244 -33.44 3.72 -13.91
N ASN A 245 -33.86 3.84 -15.19
CA ASN A 245 -35.06 3.15 -15.69
C ASN A 245 -34.88 1.62 -15.67
N ALA A 246 -33.70 1.08 -15.88
CA ALA A 246 -33.45 -0.35 -15.76
C ALA A 246 -33.59 -0.82 -14.32
N VAL A 247 -33.09 -0.03 -13.35
CA VAL A 247 -33.19 -0.28 -11.90
C VAL A 247 -34.63 -0.23 -11.43
N LEU A 248 -35.40 0.77 -11.86
CA LEU A 248 -36.85 0.85 -11.57
C LEU A 248 -37.62 -0.39 -12.07
N LYS A 249 -37.28 -0.89 -13.27
CA LYS A 249 -37.90 -2.11 -13.81
C LYS A 249 -37.47 -3.38 -13.07
N ALA A 250 -36.38 -3.33 -12.34
CA ALA A 250 -35.88 -4.41 -11.48
C ALA A 250 -36.48 -4.32 -10.06
N GLU A 251 -37.33 -3.31 -9.77
CA GLU A 251 -37.88 -3.05 -8.44
C GLU A 251 -36.83 -2.90 -7.34
N LEU A 252 -35.68 -2.31 -7.70
CA LEU A 252 -34.60 -2.00 -6.76
C LEU A 252 -34.69 -0.52 -6.32
N GLU A 253 -34.41 -0.26 -5.05
CA GLU A 253 -34.36 1.07 -4.44
C GLU A 253 -32.93 1.65 -4.43
#